data_c731eee3eff4fc978508d817eb716981
#
_entry.id   c731eee3eff4fc978508d817eb716981
#
_cell.length_a   1.000
_cell.length_b   1.000
_cell.length_c   1.000
_cell.angle_alpha   90.00
_cell.angle_beta   90.00
_cell.angle_gamma   90.00
#
_symmetry.space_group_name_H-M   'P 1'
#
loop_
_entity.id
_entity.type
_entity.pdbx_description
1 polymer ?
#
loop_
_entity_poly.entity_id
_entity_poly.type
_entity_poly.pdbx_seq_one_letter_code
_entity_poly.pdbx_strand_id
1 'polypeptide(L)'
;MATVSRVVNGNPNVKPATRKKVLEVIDRLGYRPNAVARGLASKKTTTVGVIIPDISNIFYAELARGIEDIATMYKYNIILSNSDQNAEKELHLLNTMLGKQVDGILFLGGHISEEHVQEFERSPVPIVLAGAVEETNKVPSVNIDYKAATYDAVKDLLDKGHERIGFVSGPFHDTINMKFKLEGYREALAQAGIEYNDELVIEGEYTYDSGLEAWQKFSELSDKPTAVFVGNDETALGVVHGAQDAGVSIPDEVEIISFDNTRLALMVRPQLTSVVQPLYDIGAVAMRLLTKYMNKETVDEAAVVLPHRIEYRNSTK
;
A
#
# COMPACT_ATOMS: atom_id res chain seq x y z
N MET A 1 36.94 16.16 -22.51
CA MET A 1 35.79 15.94 -21.53
C MET A 1 34.43 16.05 -22.24
N ALA A 2 34.10 17.08 -23.00
CA ALA A 2 32.76 17.24 -23.62
C ALA A 2 32.36 16.09 -24.57
N THR A 3 33.28 15.51 -25.34
CA THR A 3 32.98 14.42 -26.29
C THR A 3 32.60 13.11 -25.56
N VAL A 4 33.31 12.76 -24.48
CA VAL A 4 33.01 11.57 -23.68
C VAL A 4 31.60 11.70 -23.05
N SER A 5 31.31 12.87 -22.46
CA SER A 5 29.98 13.15 -21.90
C SER A 5 28.85 13.03 -22.94
N ARG A 6 29.07 13.55 -24.15
CA ARG A 6 28.10 13.43 -25.25
C ARG A 6 27.88 11.97 -25.68
N VAL A 7 28.95 11.17 -25.76
CA VAL A 7 28.83 9.73 -26.10
C VAL A 7 28.09 8.97 -25.02
N VAL A 8 28.46 9.18 -23.77
CA VAL A 8 27.82 8.52 -22.58
C VAL A 8 26.35 8.87 -22.46
N ASN A 9 25.98 10.13 -22.76
CA ASN A 9 24.59 10.59 -22.70
C ASN A 9 23.79 10.31 -23.99
N GLY A 10 24.33 9.50 -24.92
CA GLY A 10 23.62 9.07 -26.13
C GLY A 10 23.38 10.17 -27.15
N ASN A 11 24.08 11.32 -27.07
CA ASN A 11 23.86 12.47 -27.96
C ASN A 11 24.04 12.05 -29.45
N PRO A 12 23.00 12.26 -30.30
CA PRO A 12 23.05 11.82 -31.71
C PRO A 12 24.09 12.56 -32.56
N ASN A 13 24.53 13.74 -32.14
CA ASN A 13 25.46 14.59 -32.89
C ASN A 13 26.93 14.15 -32.76
N VAL A 14 27.21 12.93 -32.29
CA VAL A 14 28.58 12.37 -32.25
C VAL A 14 28.78 11.41 -33.42
N LYS A 15 29.80 11.65 -34.21
CA LYS A 15 30.16 10.78 -35.36
C LYS A 15 30.29 9.31 -34.90
N PRO A 16 29.74 8.33 -35.68
CA PRO A 16 29.77 6.92 -35.32
C PRO A 16 31.16 6.37 -34.96
N ALA A 17 32.17 6.73 -35.74
CA ALA A 17 33.56 6.33 -35.50
C ALA A 17 34.12 6.87 -34.18
N THR A 18 33.78 8.10 -33.79
CA THR A 18 34.18 8.70 -32.50
C THR A 18 33.44 8.02 -31.36
N ARG A 19 32.14 7.75 -31.52
CA ARG A 19 31.34 7.02 -30.54
C ARG A 19 31.94 5.65 -30.24
N LYS A 20 32.28 4.87 -31.29
CA LYS A 20 32.88 3.55 -31.16
C LYS A 20 34.19 3.60 -30.37
N LYS A 21 35.14 4.49 -30.75
CA LYS A 21 36.40 4.65 -30.03
C LYS A 21 36.23 5.02 -28.55
N VAL A 22 35.29 5.92 -28.25
CA VAL A 22 35.03 6.33 -26.86
C VAL A 22 34.46 5.17 -26.05
N LEU A 23 33.52 4.40 -26.60
CA LEU A 23 32.94 3.24 -25.92
C LEU A 23 33.98 2.14 -25.67
N GLU A 24 34.87 1.86 -26.64
CA GLU A 24 35.97 0.91 -26.48
C GLU A 24 36.94 1.34 -25.35
N VAL A 25 37.24 2.64 -25.22
CA VAL A 25 38.08 3.15 -24.13
C VAL A 25 37.37 3.10 -22.79
N ILE A 26 36.07 3.42 -22.75
CA ILE A 26 35.24 3.32 -21.55
C ILE A 26 35.25 1.89 -21.02
N ASP A 27 35.00 0.90 -21.89
CA ASP A 27 35.00 -0.51 -21.56
C ASP A 27 36.38 -0.98 -21.06
N ARG A 28 37.44 -0.68 -21.80
CA ARG A 28 38.84 -1.03 -21.43
C ARG A 28 39.27 -0.46 -20.07
N LEU A 29 38.83 0.77 -19.74
CA LEU A 29 39.19 1.44 -18.48
C LEU A 29 38.24 1.12 -17.35
N GLY A 30 37.15 0.38 -17.58
CA GLY A 30 36.07 0.17 -16.60
C GLY A 30 35.44 1.49 -16.13
N TYR A 31 35.49 2.54 -16.98
CA TYR A 31 34.98 3.85 -16.61
C TYR A 31 33.47 3.82 -16.42
N ARG A 32 33.03 4.14 -15.21
CA ARG A 32 31.60 4.32 -14.88
C ARG A 32 31.32 5.83 -14.79
N PRO A 33 30.35 6.34 -15.58
CA PRO A 33 29.95 7.74 -15.50
C PRO A 33 29.46 8.07 -14.11
N ASN A 34 29.92 9.18 -13.55
CA ASN A 34 29.44 9.64 -12.24
C ASN A 34 27.99 10.16 -12.36
N ALA A 35 27.04 9.43 -11.75
CA ALA A 35 25.63 9.78 -11.77
C ALA A 35 25.34 11.13 -11.09
N VAL A 36 26.08 11.48 -10.03
CA VAL A 36 25.97 12.76 -9.32
C VAL A 36 26.35 13.93 -10.23
N ALA A 37 27.51 13.82 -10.92
CA ALA A 37 27.94 14.86 -11.86
C ALA A 37 26.96 15.03 -13.04
N ARG A 38 26.33 13.94 -13.46
CA ARG A 38 25.28 13.97 -14.51
C ARG A 38 24.00 14.62 -14.00
N GLY A 39 23.55 14.27 -12.78
CA GLY A 39 22.38 14.86 -12.12
C GLY A 39 22.50 16.37 -11.95
N LEU A 40 23.69 16.86 -11.53
CA LEU A 40 23.99 18.30 -11.43
C LEU A 40 23.87 19.02 -12.79
N ALA A 41 24.27 18.39 -13.88
CA ALA A 41 24.21 18.98 -15.21
C ALA A 41 22.80 18.96 -15.82
N SER A 42 22.02 17.92 -15.56
CA SER A 42 20.65 17.72 -16.10
C SER A 42 19.55 18.25 -15.19
N LYS A 43 19.85 18.59 -13.94
CA LYS A 43 18.89 18.85 -12.85
C LYS A 43 17.88 17.70 -12.63
N LYS A 44 18.25 16.48 -13.04
CA LYS A 44 17.47 15.24 -12.80
C LYS A 44 18.42 14.15 -12.35
N THR A 45 18.10 13.50 -11.24
CA THR A 45 18.89 12.38 -10.70
C THR A 45 18.44 11.03 -11.26
N THR A 46 17.28 10.99 -11.91
CA THR A 46 16.59 9.76 -12.31
C THR A 46 16.40 8.79 -11.12
N THR A 47 16.07 9.36 -9.97
CA THR A 47 15.88 8.61 -8.71
C THR A 47 14.59 9.05 -8.05
N VAL A 48 13.82 8.08 -7.60
CA VAL A 48 12.56 8.26 -6.84
C VAL A 48 12.75 7.72 -5.42
N GLY A 49 12.30 8.48 -4.43
CA GLY A 49 12.20 8.01 -3.06
C GLY A 49 10.92 7.20 -2.85
N VAL A 50 11.00 6.12 -2.10
CA VAL A 50 9.83 5.33 -1.67
C VAL A 50 9.92 5.14 -0.17
N ILE A 51 8.97 5.71 0.57
CA ILE A 51 8.87 5.58 2.03
C ILE A 51 7.74 4.60 2.32
N ILE A 52 8.05 3.53 3.05
CA ILE A 52 7.10 2.48 3.42
C ILE A 52 7.13 2.22 4.92
N PRO A 53 6.01 1.82 5.53
CA PRO A 53 5.97 1.48 6.95
C PRO A 53 6.83 0.28 7.32
N ASP A 54 6.71 -0.83 6.60
CA ASP A 54 7.43 -2.08 6.89
C ASP A 54 7.69 -2.88 5.62
N ILE A 55 8.97 -3.07 5.27
CA ILE A 55 9.39 -3.84 4.10
C ILE A 55 9.11 -5.34 4.24
N SER A 56 9.00 -5.84 5.47
CA SER A 56 8.72 -7.25 5.72
C SER A 56 7.25 -7.62 5.50
N ASN A 57 6.35 -6.64 5.53
CA ASN A 57 4.93 -6.84 5.30
C ASN A 57 4.64 -7.06 3.79
N ILE A 58 3.97 -8.17 3.48
CA ILE A 58 3.66 -8.60 2.09
C ILE A 58 2.84 -7.53 1.34
N PHE A 59 1.94 -6.83 2.03
CA PHE A 59 1.14 -5.75 1.45
C PHE A 59 2.02 -4.68 0.80
N TYR A 60 3.00 -4.16 1.54
CA TYR A 60 3.91 -3.13 1.02
C TYR A 60 4.89 -3.69 0.00
N ALA A 61 5.28 -4.97 0.12
CA ALA A 61 6.14 -5.62 -0.85
C ALA A 61 5.48 -5.73 -2.24
N GLU A 62 4.17 -6.03 -2.30
CA GLU A 62 3.42 -6.09 -3.56
C GLU A 62 3.22 -4.71 -4.19
N LEU A 63 2.92 -3.68 -3.38
CA LEU A 63 2.90 -2.28 -3.83
C LEU A 63 4.26 -1.86 -4.42
N ALA A 64 5.33 -2.13 -3.68
CA ALA A 64 6.70 -1.78 -4.09
C ALA A 64 7.10 -2.50 -5.38
N ARG A 65 6.61 -3.72 -5.62
CA ARG A 65 6.85 -4.45 -6.87
C ARG A 65 6.24 -3.73 -8.07
N GLY A 66 5.01 -3.25 -7.96
CA GLY A 66 4.36 -2.46 -9.01
C GLY A 66 5.09 -1.15 -9.29
N ILE A 67 5.56 -0.48 -8.23
CA ILE A 67 6.36 0.74 -8.32
C ILE A 67 7.67 0.47 -9.07
N GLU A 68 8.39 -0.58 -8.70
CA GLU A 68 9.71 -0.92 -9.27
C GLU A 68 9.63 -1.23 -10.77
N ASP A 69 8.67 -2.02 -11.20
CA ASP A 69 8.49 -2.38 -12.60
C ASP A 69 8.24 -1.12 -13.46
N ILE A 70 7.41 -0.20 -12.98
CA ILE A 70 7.14 1.06 -13.70
C ILE A 70 8.32 2.04 -13.62
N ALA A 71 8.99 2.15 -12.48
CA ALA A 71 10.19 2.96 -12.35
C ALA A 71 11.28 2.51 -13.33
N THR A 72 11.52 1.20 -13.42
CA THR A 72 12.47 0.60 -14.39
C THR A 72 12.08 0.91 -15.83
N MET A 73 10.79 0.81 -16.19
CA MET A 73 10.30 1.15 -17.53
C MET A 73 10.59 2.61 -17.90
N TYR A 74 10.44 3.54 -16.95
CA TYR A 74 10.76 4.96 -17.12
C TYR A 74 12.22 5.31 -16.84
N LYS A 75 13.08 4.32 -16.55
CA LYS A 75 14.52 4.46 -16.26
C LYS A 75 14.82 5.26 -15.00
N TYR A 76 13.97 5.15 -14.00
CA TYR A 76 14.21 5.64 -12.66
C TYR A 76 14.78 4.54 -11.76
N ASN A 77 15.70 4.92 -10.88
CA ASN A 77 16.11 4.10 -9.74
C ASN A 77 15.22 4.39 -8.55
N ILE A 78 15.08 3.42 -7.64
CA ILE A 78 14.35 3.59 -6.39
C ILE A 78 15.32 3.62 -5.22
N ILE A 79 15.09 4.54 -4.28
CA ILE A 79 15.62 4.50 -2.92
C ILE A 79 14.46 4.20 -2.00
N LEU A 80 14.46 3.00 -1.42
CA LEU A 80 13.44 2.57 -0.48
C LEU A 80 13.90 2.81 0.97
N SER A 81 13.01 3.35 1.79
CA SER A 81 13.25 3.57 3.23
C SER A 81 12.07 3.09 4.07
N ASN A 82 12.40 2.44 5.18
CA ASN A 82 11.45 1.88 6.14
C ASN A 82 11.20 2.85 7.28
N SER A 83 9.92 3.20 7.53
CA SER A 83 9.53 4.19 8.55
C SER A 83 9.16 3.61 9.91
N ASP A 84 8.87 2.31 9.97
CA ASP A 84 8.39 1.60 11.16
C ASP A 84 7.11 2.22 11.75
N GLN A 85 6.25 2.77 10.89
CA GLN A 85 5.01 3.47 11.26
C GLN A 85 5.24 4.64 12.26
N ASN A 86 6.42 5.24 12.22
CA ASN A 86 6.80 6.32 13.12
C ASN A 86 6.78 7.66 12.38
N ALA A 87 5.84 8.53 12.75
CA ALA A 87 5.61 9.82 12.07
C ALA A 87 6.85 10.73 12.06
N GLU A 88 7.61 10.80 13.16
CA GLU A 88 8.84 11.60 13.22
C GLU A 88 9.91 11.05 12.26
N LYS A 89 10.02 9.71 12.20
CA LYS A 89 10.93 9.03 11.27
C LYS A 89 10.49 9.24 9.81
N GLU A 90 9.19 9.25 9.52
CA GLU A 90 8.65 9.54 8.19
C GLU A 90 9.05 10.91 7.69
N LEU A 91 8.88 11.94 8.51
CA LEU A 91 9.30 13.31 8.19
C LEU A 91 10.83 13.43 8.06
N HIS A 92 11.59 12.73 8.91
CA HIS A 92 13.05 12.67 8.76
C HIS A 92 13.48 11.99 7.46
N LEU A 93 12.82 10.89 7.08
CA LEU A 93 13.08 10.19 5.81
C LEU A 93 12.73 11.04 4.59
N LEU A 94 11.61 11.79 4.66
CA LEU A 94 11.25 12.76 3.63
C LEU A 94 12.38 13.75 3.40
N ASN A 95 12.88 14.39 4.47
CA ASN A 95 13.99 15.33 4.39
C ASN A 95 15.29 14.67 3.88
N THR A 96 15.54 13.43 4.27
CA THR A 96 16.69 12.65 3.78
C THR A 96 16.59 12.42 2.26
N MET A 97 15.42 12.06 1.74
CA MET A 97 15.19 11.87 0.30
C MET A 97 15.38 13.18 -0.47
N LEU A 98 14.85 14.29 0.05
CA LEU A 98 15.04 15.62 -0.52
C LEU A 98 16.53 16.02 -0.53
N GLY A 99 17.26 15.72 0.54
CA GLY A 99 18.72 15.94 0.62
C GLY A 99 19.50 15.08 -0.37
N LYS A 100 18.99 13.91 -0.77
CA LYS A 100 19.55 13.07 -1.83
C LYS A 100 19.14 13.54 -3.23
N GLN A 101 18.36 14.61 -3.35
CA GLN A 101 17.88 15.20 -4.60
C GLN A 101 17.09 14.20 -5.46
N VAL A 102 16.21 13.40 -4.84
CA VAL A 102 15.27 12.58 -5.62
C VAL A 102 14.36 13.46 -6.47
N ASP A 103 13.90 12.95 -7.61
CA ASP A 103 13.06 13.70 -8.55
C ASP A 103 11.58 13.69 -8.16
N GLY A 104 11.18 12.76 -7.27
CA GLY A 104 9.84 12.60 -6.72
C GLY A 104 9.81 11.57 -5.60
N ILE A 105 8.72 11.51 -4.85
CA ILE A 105 8.57 10.62 -3.70
C ILE A 105 7.21 9.91 -3.76
N LEU A 106 7.23 8.59 -3.53
CA LEU A 106 6.05 7.80 -3.22
C LEU A 106 6.01 7.55 -1.71
N PHE A 107 4.88 7.86 -1.10
CA PHE A 107 4.62 7.62 0.31
C PHE A 107 3.52 6.56 0.45
N LEU A 108 3.82 5.46 1.12
CA LEU A 108 2.95 4.28 1.21
C LEU A 108 2.43 4.09 2.62
N GLY A 109 1.11 3.93 2.72
CA GLY A 109 0.44 3.52 3.95
C GLY A 109 0.63 4.47 5.13
N GLY A 110 0.14 4.04 6.28
CA GLY A 110 0.28 4.76 7.53
C GLY A 110 -0.72 5.91 7.71
N HIS A 111 -0.64 6.54 8.87
CA HIS A 111 -1.45 7.70 9.23
C HIS A 111 -0.83 8.99 8.67
N ILE A 112 -1.59 9.70 7.86
CA ILE A 112 -1.17 11.00 7.31
C ILE A 112 -1.70 12.12 8.19
N SER A 113 -0.83 12.69 9.02
CA SER A 113 -1.16 13.82 9.88
C SER A 113 -1.17 15.17 9.13
N GLU A 114 -1.71 16.22 9.75
CA GLU A 114 -1.62 17.58 9.20
C GLU A 114 -0.17 18.04 8.98
N GLU A 115 0.76 17.62 9.82
CA GLU A 115 2.19 17.93 9.68
C GLU A 115 2.77 17.29 8.41
N HIS A 116 2.40 16.05 8.11
CA HIS A 116 2.78 15.40 6.85
C HIS A 116 2.27 16.19 5.66
N VAL A 117 0.98 16.60 5.65
CA VAL A 117 0.39 17.37 4.56
C VAL A 117 1.13 18.68 4.36
N GLN A 118 1.45 19.41 5.44
CA GLN A 118 2.20 20.67 5.37
C GLN A 118 3.60 20.47 4.77
N GLU A 119 4.32 19.42 5.15
CA GLU A 119 5.63 19.11 4.60
C GLU A 119 5.55 18.63 3.15
N PHE A 120 4.50 17.89 2.77
CA PHE A 120 4.26 17.50 1.38
C PHE A 120 3.96 18.71 0.49
N GLU A 121 3.15 19.66 0.95
CA GLU A 121 2.87 20.90 0.22
C GLU A 121 4.12 21.80 0.04
N ARG A 122 5.06 21.75 0.98
CA ARG A 122 6.34 22.49 0.91
C ARG A 122 7.40 21.81 0.07
N SER A 123 7.18 20.54 -0.29
CA SER A 123 8.18 19.76 -1.03
C SER A 123 8.51 20.36 -2.39
N PRO A 124 9.81 20.51 -2.73
CA PRO A 124 10.22 20.99 -4.05
C PRO A 124 10.01 19.95 -5.17
N VAL A 125 9.67 18.73 -4.82
CA VAL A 125 9.40 17.63 -5.75
C VAL A 125 8.00 17.05 -5.50
N PRO A 126 7.35 16.48 -6.52
CA PRO A 126 6.04 15.90 -6.34
C PRO A 126 6.06 14.70 -5.39
N ILE A 127 5.00 14.57 -4.61
CA ILE A 127 4.72 13.44 -3.72
C ILE A 127 3.39 12.82 -4.12
N VAL A 128 3.32 11.50 -4.16
CA VAL A 128 2.10 10.74 -4.42
C VAL A 128 1.92 9.68 -3.33
N LEU A 129 0.71 9.57 -2.81
CA LEU A 129 0.32 8.55 -1.84
C LEU A 129 -0.11 7.27 -2.55
N ALA A 130 0.25 6.11 -2.02
CA ALA A 130 -0.20 4.81 -2.51
C ALA A 130 -0.64 3.91 -1.36
N GLY A 131 -1.91 3.48 -1.35
CA GLY A 131 -2.47 2.75 -0.21
C GLY A 131 -2.50 3.58 1.08
N ALA A 132 -2.57 4.90 0.95
CA ALA A 132 -2.65 5.87 2.03
C ALA A 132 -3.64 6.98 1.65
N VAL A 133 -4.36 7.52 2.63
CA VAL A 133 -5.37 8.55 2.42
C VAL A 133 -5.13 9.71 3.39
N GLU A 134 -5.19 10.93 2.87
CA GLU A 134 -5.29 12.13 3.69
C GLU A 134 -6.66 12.79 3.50
N GLU A 135 -7.15 13.45 4.55
CA GLU A 135 -8.57 13.88 4.59
C GLU A 135 -8.88 15.09 3.70
N THR A 136 -7.87 15.87 3.34
CA THR A 136 -8.08 17.15 2.63
C THR A 136 -8.03 17.00 1.11
N ASN A 137 -7.66 15.83 0.59
CA ASN A 137 -7.46 15.54 -0.84
C ASN A 137 -6.50 16.50 -1.55
N LYS A 138 -5.53 17.05 -0.81
CA LYS A 138 -4.52 17.96 -1.36
C LYS A 138 -3.36 17.24 -1.99
N VAL A 139 -3.08 16.02 -1.55
CA VAL A 139 -1.97 15.19 -2.03
C VAL A 139 -2.48 14.17 -3.04
N PRO A 140 -1.88 14.09 -4.24
CA PRO A 140 -2.27 13.07 -5.21
C PRO A 140 -2.15 11.66 -4.63
N SER A 141 -3.13 10.79 -4.91
CA SER A 141 -3.18 9.46 -4.31
C SER A 141 -3.73 8.40 -5.26
N VAL A 142 -3.37 7.14 -4.98
CA VAL A 142 -3.93 5.96 -5.64
C VAL A 142 -4.38 4.96 -4.57
N ASN A 143 -5.67 4.65 -4.58
CA ASN A 143 -6.33 3.83 -3.57
C ASN A 143 -7.46 2.99 -4.20
N ILE A 144 -8.16 2.23 -3.35
CA ILE A 144 -9.51 1.72 -3.63
C ILE A 144 -10.52 2.53 -2.80
N ASP A 145 -11.81 2.32 -3.02
CA ASP A 145 -12.85 2.78 -2.09
C ASP A 145 -12.93 1.81 -0.90
N TYR A 146 -12.23 2.12 0.18
CA TYR A 146 -12.16 1.28 1.38
C TYR A 146 -13.52 1.13 2.09
N LYS A 147 -14.35 2.18 2.04
CA LYS A 147 -15.68 2.16 2.64
C LYS A 147 -16.60 1.22 1.87
N ALA A 148 -16.68 1.38 0.55
CA ALA A 148 -17.48 0.51 -0.30
C ALA A 148 -16.98 -0.95 -0.25
N ALA A 149 -15.67 -1.16 -0.24
CA ALA A 149 -15.08 -2.50 -0.17
C ALA A 149 -15.42 -3.23 1.14
N THR A 150 -15.41 -2.52 2.27
CA THR A 150 -15.81 -3.07 3.56
C THR A 150 -17.32 -3.30 3.62
N TYR A 151 -18.10 -2.34 3.12
CA TYR A 151 -19.55 -2.49 3.02
C TYR A 151 -19.92 -3.75 2.24
N ASP A 152 -19.33 -3.97 1.06
CA ASP A 152 -19.61 -5.13 0.23
C ASP A 152 -19.26 -6.45 0.93
N ALA A 153 -18.13 -6.51 1.63
CA ALA A 153 -17.71 -7.71 2.36
C ALA A 153 -18.64 -8.04 3.53
N VAL A 154 -19.03 -7.03 4.31
CA VAL A 154 -19.94 -7.21 5.44
C VAL A 154 -21.35 -7.53 4.96
N LYS A 155 -21.80 -6.87 3.88
CA LYS A 155 -23.08 -7.15 3.24
C LYS A 155 -23.17 -8.61 2.75
N ASP A 156 -22.08 -9.15 2.18
CA ASP A 156 -22.05 -10.56 1.76
C ASP A 156 -22.32 -11.51 2.94
N LEU A 157 -21.74 -11.25 4.11
CA LEU A 157 -22.02 -12.03 5.31
C LEU A 157 -23.47 -11.87 5.80
N LEU A 158 -24.01 -10.64 5.75
CA LEU A 158 -25.40 -10.36 6.11
C LEU A 158 -26.38 -11.06 5.16
N ASP A 159 -26.11 -11.05 3.85
CA ASP A 159 -26.94 -11.72 2.84
C ASP A 159 -26.97 -13.25 3.03
N LYS A 160 -25.94 -13.82 3.66
CA LYS A 160 -25.87 -15.24 4.06
C LYS A 160 -26.61 -15.55 5.38
N GLY A 161 -27.17 -14.51 6.02
CA GLY A 161 -27.96 -14.64 7.23
C GLY A 161 -27.19 -14.50 8.53
N HIS A 162 -25.97 -14.03 8.50
CA HIS A 162 -25.24 -13.68 9.72
C HIS A 162 -25.76 -12.36 10.28
N GLU A 163 -26.18 -12.36 11.55
CA GLU A 163 -26.66 -11.16 12.28
C GLU A 163 -25.60 -10.64 13.25
N ARG A 164 -24.70 -11.52 13.72
CA ARG A 164 -23.59 -11.16 14.62
C ARG A 164 -22.26 -11.31 13.90
N ILE A 165 -21.76 -10.21 13.39
CA ILE A 165 -20.51 -10.15 12.62
C ILE A 165 -19.46 -9.42 13.45
N GLY A 166 -18.36 -10.10 13.78
CA GLY A 166 -17.18 -9.48 14.38
C GLY A 166 -16.42 -8.66 13.35
N PHE A 167 -15.84 -7.55 13.78
CA PHE A 167 -14.91 -6.78 12.95
C PHE A 167 -13.58 -6.63 13.69
N VAL A 168 -12.49 -7.16 13.11
CA VAL A 168 -11.13 -6.92 13.57
C VAL A 168 -10.50 -5.90 12.65
N SER A 169 -10.33 -4.69 13.14
CA SER A 169 -9.77 -3.57 12.40
C SER A 169 -8.24 -3.53 12.53
N GLY A 170 -7.58 -2.66 11.76
CA GLY A 170 -6.26 -2.14 12.09
C GLY A 170 -6.36 -0.98 13.09
N PRO A 171 -5.23 -0.28 13.36
CA PRO A 171 -5.20 0.82 14.31
C PRO A 171 -6.19 1.94 13.98
N PHE A 172 -6.93 2.40 14.97
CA PHE A 172 -7.94 3.45 14.78
C PHE A 172 -7.38 4.86 14.60
N HIS A 173 -6.10 5.07 14.85
CA HIS A 173 -5.45 6.33 14.48
C HIS A 173 -5.24 6.45 12.96
N ASP A 174 -5.34 5.34 12.20
CA ASP A 174 -5.29 5.35 10.74
C ASP A 174 -6.66 5.70 10.16
N THR A 175 -6.70 6.72 9.32
CA THR A 175 -7.91 7.22 8.64
C THR A 175 -8.64 6.14 7.85
N ILE A 176 -7.90 5.22 7.20
CA ILE A 176 -8.51 4.11 6.45
C ILE A 176 -9.35 3.25 7.36
N ASN A 177 -8.86 2.94 8.56
CA ASN A 177 -9.57 2.06 9.48
C ASN A 177 -10.72 2.76 10.19
N MET A 178 -10.43 3.88 10.85
CA MET A 178 -11.40 4.59 11.68
C MET A 178 -12.52 5.23 10.87
N LYS A 179 -12.20 5.83 9.73
CA LYS A 179 -13.18 6.58 8.95
C LYS A 179 -13.82 5.73 7.85
N PHE A 180 -13.03 4.98 7.09
CA PHE A 180 -13.59 4.29 5.93
C PHE A 180 -14.04 2.87 6.23
N LYS A 181 -13.19 2.02 6.78
CA LYS A 181 -13.58 0.61 7.04
C LYS A 181 -14.66 0.51 8.11
N LEU A 182 -14.53 1.23 9.23
CA LEU A 182 -15.52 1.23 10.29
C LEU A 182 -16.87 1.82 9.83
N GLU A 183 -16.85 2.88 9.02
CA GLU A 183 -18.09 3.42 8.43
C GLU A 183 -18.75 2.43 7.47
N GLY A 184 -17.97 1.74 6.61
CA GLY A 184 -18.50 0.71 5.72
C GLY A 184 -19.16 -0.43 6.48
N TYR A 185 -18.53 -0.90 7.55
CA TYR A 185 -19.11 -1.92 8.45
C TYR A 185 -20.41 -1.43 9.09
N ARG A 186 -20.42 -0.22 9.67
CA ARG A 186 -21.62 0.36 10.32
C ARG A 186 -22.77 0.55 9.31
N GLU A 187 -22.44 1.02 8.12
CA GLU A 187 -23.45 1.24 7.07
C GLU A 187 -24.10 -0.08 6.63
N ALA A 188 -23.31 -1.14 6.46
CA ALA A 188 -23.84 -2.46 6.10
C ALA A 188 -24.81 -2.99 7.17
N LEU A 189 -24.44 -2.91 8.46
CA LEU A 189 -25.32 -3.31 9.58
C LEU A 189 -26.60 -2.48 9.61
N ALA A 190 -26.50 -1.16 9.48
CA ALA A 190 -27.63 -0.25 9.52
C ALA A 190 -28.64 -0.54 8.38
N GLN A 191 -28.16 -0.83 7.18
CA GLN A 191 -29.03 -1.19 6.05
C GLN A 191 -29.74 -2.54 6.23
N ALA A 192 -29.12 -3.46 6.97
CA ALA A 192 -29.75 -4.72 7.36
C ALA A 192 -30.66 -4.61 8.60
N GLY A 193 -30.74 -3.42 9.22
CA GLY A 193 -31.53 -3.19 10.44
C GLY A 193 -30.91 -3.78 11.71
N ILE A 194 -29.60 -4.06 11.68
CA ILE A 194 -28.83 -4.60 12.81
C ILE A 194 -28.18 -3.45 13.58
N GLU A 195 -28.38 -3.46 14.90
CA GLU A 195 -27.77 -2.47 15.79
C GLU A 195 -26.25 -2.70 15.91
N TYR A 196 -25.48 -1.60 15.82
CA TYR A 196 -24.04 -1.62 16.05
C TYR A 196 -23.70 -1.97 17.49
N ASN A 197 -22.74 -2.89 17.68
CA ASN A 197 -22.28 -3.31 19.00
C ASN A 197 -20.76 -3.18 19.10
N ASP A 198 -20.29 -2.32 20.02
CA ASP A 198 -18.86 -2.09 20.25
C ASP A 198 -18.10 -3.37 20.67
N GLU A 199 -18.75 -4.32 21.35
CA GLU A 199 -18.12 -5.60 21.76
C GLU A 199 -17.69 -6.47 20.57
N LEU A 200 -18.29 -6.24 19.40
CA LEU A 200 -17.96 -6.96 18.17
C LEU A 200 -16.88 -6.27 17.33
N VAL A 201 -16.36 -5.13 17.77
CA VAL A 201 -15.32 -4.37 17.05
C VAL A 201 -14.04 -4.35 17.86
N ILE A 202 -12.99 -4.96 17.32
CA ILE A 202 -11.69 -5.08 17.99
C ILE A 202 -10.63 -4.35 17.17
N GLU A 203 -9.94 -3.42 17.82
CA GLU A 203 -8.75 -2.78 17.27
C GLU A 203 -7.58 -3.74 17.32
N GLY A 204 -6.83 -3.86 16.22
CA GLY A 204 -5.61 -4.65 16.06
C GLY A 204 -4.47 -3.83 15.48
N GLU A 205 -3.30 -4.47 15.39
CA GLU A 205 -2.05 -3.85 14.91
C GLU A 205 -1.59 -4.40 13.54
N TYR A 206 -2.51 -4.97 12.76
CA TYR A 206 -2.22 -5.63 11.48
C TYR A 206 -1.26 -6.85 11.59
N THR A 207 -1.08 -7.39 12.78
CA THR A 207 -0.20 -8.53 13.06
C THR A 207 -0.97 -9.82 13.26
N TYR A 208 -0.28 -10.95 13.08
CA TYR A 208 -0.79 -12.26 13.40
C TYR A 208 -1.24 -12.37 14.87
N ASP A 209 -0.43 -11.86 15.79
CA ASP A 209 -0.71 -11.93 17.24
C ASP A 209 -1.97 -11.16 17.60
N SER A 210 -2.22 -10.00 17.00
CA SER A 210 -3.47 -9.25 17.22
C SER A 210 -4.69 -10.02 16.72
N GLY A 211 -4.52 -10.89 15.73
CA GLY A 211 -5.58 -11.80 15.28
C GLY A 211 -5.90 -12.90 16.31
N LEU A 212 -4.88 -13.50 16.93
CA LEU A 212 -5.07 -14.47 18.03
C LEU A 212 -5.77 -13.83 19.23
N GLU A 213 -5.34 -12.64 19.63
CA GLU A 213 -5.95 -11.88 20.73
C GLU A 213 -7.40 -11.50 20.42
N ALA A 214 -7.69 -11.10 19.19
CA ALA A 214 -9.05 -10.78 18.76
C ALA A 214 -9.96 -12.00 18.84
N TRP A 215 -9.50 -13.16 18.35
CA TRP A 215 -10.27 -14.39 18.50
C TRP A 215 -10.50 -14.77 19.95
N GLN A 216 -9.50 -14.65 20.83
CA GLN A 216 -9.68 -14.89 22.25
C GLN A 216 -10.80 -14.04 22.83
N LYS A 217 -10.79 -12.72 22.55
CA LYS A 217 -11.85 -11.79 23.01
C LYS A 217 -13.23 -12.22 22.50
N PHE A 218 -13.38 -12.58 21.22
CA PHE A 218 -14.64 -13.09 20.70
C PHE A 218 -15.09 -14.39 21.36
N SER A 219 -14.15 -15.28 21.70
CA SER A 219 -14.46 -16.56 22.36
C SER A 219 -14.97 -16.42 23.79
N GLU A 220 -14.67 -15.29 24.45
CA GLU A 220 -15.09 -14.97 25.81
C GLU A 220 -16.48 -14.32 25.86
N LEU A 221 -17.02 -13.87 24.72
CA LEU A 221 -18.36 -13.31 24.65
C LEU A 221 -19.42 -14.39 24.92
N SER A 222 -20.47 -14.02 25.69
CA SER A 222 -21.61 -14.91 25.95
C SER A 222 -22.38 -15.27 24.68
N ASP A 223 -22.44 -14.32 23.74
CA ASP A 223 -23.04 -14.47 22.42
C ASP A 223 -21.98 -14.13 21.37
N LYS A 224 -21.38 -15.19 20.78
CA LYS A 224 -20.21 -15.08 19.90
C LYS A 224 -20.61 -14.66 18.50
N PRO A 225 -19.71 -14.00 17.73
CA PRO A 225 -19.95 -13.76 16.31
C PRO A 225 -19.99 -15.09 15.53
N THR A 226 -20.90 -15.18 14.57
CA THR A 226 -21.00 -16.30 13.63
C THR A 226 -20.23 -16.06 12.34
N ALA A 227 -19.79 -14.83 12.13
CA ALA A 227 -18.88 -14.44 11.06
C ALA A 227 -17.93 -13.34 11.54
N VAL A 228 -16.75 -13.23 10.95
CA VAL A 228 -15.76 -12.20 11.28
C VAL A 228 -15.22 -11.58 9.98
N PHE A 229 -15.33 -10.27 9.89
CA PHE A 229 -14.61 -9.48 8.89
C PHE A 229 -13.29 -9.00 9.49
N VAL A 230 -12.19 -9.22 8.80
CA VAL A 230 -10.84 -8.89 9.31
C VAL A 230 -10.14 -7.93 8.35
N GLY A 231 -9.60 -6.85 8.88
CA GLY A 231 -9.05 -5.71 8.15
C GLY A 231 -7.80 -5.98 7.30
N ASN A 232 -7.12 -7.13 7.47
CA ASN A 232 -6.05 -7.59 6.60
C ASN A 232 -5.84 -9.11 6.71
N ASP A 233 -5.08 -9.69 5.78
CA ASP A 233 -4.87 -11.15 5.73
C ASP A 233 -3.99 -11.68 6.87
N GLU A 234 -2.99 -10.93 7.33
CA GLU A 234 -2.09 -11.40 8.39
C GLU A 234 -2.84 -11.53 9.73
N THR A 235 -3.64 -10.54 10.08
CA THR A 235 -4.52 -10.62 11.26
C THR A 235 -5.57 -11.73 11.08
N ALA A 236 -6.12 -11.89 9.87
CA ALA A 236 -7.07 -12.96 9.60
C ALA A 236 -6.46 -14.36 9.78
N LEU A 237 -5.18 -14.53 9.47
CA LEU A 237 -4.44 -15.76 9.76
C LEU A 237 -4.42 -16.07 11.25
N GLY A 238 -4.20 -15.06 12.09
CA GLY A 238 -4.29 -15.19 13.55
C GLY A 238 -5.70 -15.58 14.03
N VAL A 239 -6.74 -14.95 13.48
CA VAL A 239 -8.14 -15.28 13.80
C VAL A 239 -8.46 -16.73 13.41
N VAL A 240 -8.04 -17.18 12.22
CA VAL A 240 -8.24 -18.57 11.76
C VAL A 240 -7.57 -19.56 12.70
N HIS A 241 -6.31 -19.35 13.03
CA HIS A 241 -5.57 -20.27 13.91
C HIS A 241 -6.14 -20.25 15.33
N GLY A 242 -6.49 -19.07 15.87
CA GLY A 242 -7.15 -18.99 17.18
C GLY A 242 -8.48 -19.74 17.23
N ALA A 243 -9.29 -19.68 16.18
CA ALA A 243 -10.52 -20.44 16.05
C ALA A 243 -10.25 -21.95 15.99
N GLN A 244 -9.30 -22.37 15.17
CA GLN A 244 -8.93 -23.78 15.03
C GLN A 244 -8.35 -24.37 16.32
N ASP A 245 -7.50 -23.65 17.03
CA ASP A 245 -6.93 -24.05 18.31
C ASP A 245 -8.01 -24.19 19.40
N ALA A 246 -9.09 -23.41 19.29
CA ALA A 246 -10.27 -23.54 20.12
C ALA A 246 -11.24 -24.67 19.66
N GLY A 247 -10.92 -25.38 18.60
CA GLY A 247 -11.74 -26.46 18.05
C GLY A 247 -12.95 -25.99 17.25
N VAL A 248 -12.99 -24.72 16.82
CA VAL A 248 -14.09 -24.14 16.04
C VAL A 248 -13.87 -24.38 14.55
N SER A 249 -14.88 -24.89 13.87
CA SER A 249 -14.85 -25.18 12.44
C SER A 249 -15.07 -23.94 11.58
N ILE A 250 -14.20 -23.76 10.60
CA ILE A 250 -14.32 -22.72 9.56
C ILE A 250 -14.49 -23.44 8.20
N PRO A 251 -15.57 -23.16 7.45
CA PRO A 251 -16.58 -22.10 7.63
C PRO A 251 -17.86 -22.55 8.40
N ASP A 252 -17.90 -23.78 8.96
CA ASP A 252 -19.17 -24.36 9.40
C ASP A 252 -19.78 -23.65 10.64
N GLU A 253 -18.96 -23.26 11.61
CA GLU A 253 -19.36 -22.58 12.84
C GLU A 253 -19.10 -21.08 12.79
N VAL A 254 -18.01 -20.66 12.08
CA VAL A 254 -17.70 -19.24 11.88
C VAL A 254 -17.19 -19.02 10.44
N GLU A 255 -17.74 -18.04 9.76
CA GLU A 255 -17.23 -17.59 8.46
C GLU A 255 -16.25 -16.44 8.62
N ILE A 256 -15.21 -16.38 7.78
CA ILE A 256 -14.18 -15.35 7.85
C ILE A 256 -13.97 -14.74 6.47
N ILE A 257 -14.09 -13.40 6.39
CA ILE A 257 -13.66 -12.62 5.22
C ILE A 257 -12.49 -11.74 5.65
N SER A 258 -11.39 -11.80 4.90
CA SER A 258 -10.23 -10.96 5.10
C SER A 258 -10.18 -9.79 4.10
N PHE A 259 -9.14 -9.00 4.19
CA PHE A 259 -8.88 -7.87 3.31
C PHE A 259 -7.44 -7.93 2.79
N ASP A 260 -7.17 -7.45 1.58
CA ASP A 260 -5.94 -7.34 0.80
C ASP A 260 -5.77 -8.41 -0.28
N ASN A 261 -6.13 -9.66 -0.02
CA ASN A 261 -5.91 -10.81 -0.91
C ASN A 261 -4.42 -11.03 -1.27
N THR A 262 -3.56 -10.91 -0.28
CA THR A 262 -2.14 -11.25 -0.41
C THR A 262 -1.94 -12.78 -0.54
N ARG A 263 -0.70 -13.21 -0.73
CA ARG A 263 -0.37 -14.65 -0.75
C ARG A 263 -0.77 -15.40 0.52
N LEU A 264 -0.88 -14.71 1.66
CA LEU A 264 -1.31 -15.33 2.92
C LEU A 264 -2.71 -15.92 2.80
N ALA A 265 -3.63 -15.24 2.11
CA ALA A 265 -5.00 -15.75 1.90
C ALA A 265 -5.05 -17.10 1.18
N LEU A 266 -4.04 -17.41 0.35
CA LEU A 266 -3.92 -18.67 -0.36
C LEU A 266 -3.16 -19.77 0.42
N MET A 267 -2.30 -19.36 1.35
CA MET A 267 -1.42 -20.27 2.10
C MET A 267 -2.10 -20.88 3.32
N VAL A 268 -3.01 -20.16 3.95
CA VAL A 268 -3.76 -20.63 5.14
C VAL A 268 -4.79 -21.71 4.77
N ARG A 269 -5.20 -22.50 5.76
CA ARG A 269 -6.28 -23.48 5.63
C ARG A 269 -7.33 -23.25 6.74
N PRO A 270 -8.61 -23.09 6.34
CA PRO A 270 -9.12 -22.94 4.95
C PRO A 270 -8.55 -21.70 4.26
N GLN A 271 -8.50 -21.70 2.91
CA GLN A 271 -8.11 -20.52 2.16
C GLN A 271 -9.12 -19.38 2.40
N LEU A 272 -8.62 -18.16 2.59
CA LEU A 272 -9.45 -17.02 2.94
C LEU A 272 -10.23 -16.48 1.73
N THR A 273 -11.53 -16.33 1.89
CA THR A 273 -12.32 -15.36 1.14
C THR A 273 -11.81 -13.98 1.53
N SER A 274 -11.46 -13.16 0.54
CA SER A 274 -10.79 -11.89 0.81
C SER A 274 -11.24 -10.79 -0.14
N VAL A 275 -11.34 -9.57 0.37
CA VAL A 275 -11.45 -8.38 -0.48
C VAL A 275 -10.14 -8.18 -1.21
N VAL A 276 -10.20 -8.16 -2.54
CA VAL A 276 -9.04 -7.95 -3.40
C VAL A 276 -8.77 -6.46 -3.53
N GLN A 277 -7.62 -6.03 -3.02
CA GLN A 277 -6.99 -4.79 -3.44
C GLN A 277 -6.02 -5.12 -4.58
N PRO A 278 -6.04 -4.39 -5.71
CA PRO A 278 -5.07 -4.60 -6.77
C PRO A 278 -3.72 -3.94 -6.42
N LEU A 279 -3.00 -4.49 -5.42
CA LEU A 279 -1.82 -3.88 -4.79
C LEU A 279 -0.73 -3.55 -5.80
N TYR A 280 -0.41 -4.50 -6.69
CA TYR A 280 0.54 -4.25 -7.77
C TYR A 280 0.12 -3.06 -8.64
N ASP A 281 -1.17 -3.00 -9.04
CA ASP A 281 -1.69 -1.92 -9.88
C ASP A 281 -1.71 -0.58 -9.14
N ILE A 282 -2.03 -0.57 -7.84
CA ILE A 282 -1.94 0.64 -7.00
C ILE A 282 -0.52 1.20 -7.06
N GLY A 283 0.49 0.37 -6.84
CA GLY A 283 1.89 0.77 -6.92
C GLY A 283 2.28 1.24 -8.33
N ALA A 284 1.90 0.50 -9.36
CA ALA A 284 2.20 0.80 -10.75
C ALA A 284 1.55 2.12 -11.22
N VAL A 285 0.28 2.35 -10.85
CA VAL A 285 -0.45 3.58 -11.19
C VAL A 285 0.10 4.76 -10.41
N ALA A 286 0.47 4.59 -9.14
CA ALA A 286 1.09 5.64 -8.33
C ALA A 286 2.43 6.09 -8.93
N MET A 287 3.28 5.17 -9.38
CA MET A 287 4.53 5.52 -10.04
C MET A 287 4.30 6.22 -11.39
N ARG A 288 3.30 5.81 -12.18
CA ARG A 288 2.91 6.52 -13.41
C ARG A 288 2.42 7.93 -13.12
N LEU A 289 1.57 8.07 -12.11
CA LEU A 289 1.05 9.37 -11.66
C LEU A 289 2.19 10.29 -11.23
N LEU A 290 3.11 9.79 -10.40
CA LEU A 290 4.30 10.53 -9.99
C LEU A 290 5.15 10.95 -11.21
N THR A 291 5.34 10.06 -12.19
CA THR A 291 6.10 10.36 -13.42
C THR A 291 5.47 11.50 -14.21
N LYS A 292 4.14 11.55 -14.32
CA LYS A 292 3.42 12.68 -14.95
C LYS A 292 3.73 14.00 -14.24
N TYR A 293 3.64 14.03 -12.90
CA TYR A 293 3.97 15.21 -12.10
C TYR A 293 5.45 15.64 -12.28
N MET A 294 6.39 14.71 -12.23
CA MET A 294 7.82 14.99 -12.46
C MET A 294 8.11 15.57 -13.87
N ASN A 295 7.31 15.18 -14.85
CA ASN A 295 7.39 15.68 -16.22
C ASN A 295 6.54 16.94 -16.46
N LYS A 296 5.78 17.41 -15.45
CA LYS A 296 4.85 18.53 -15.57
C LYS A 296 3.77 18.31 -16.64
N GLU A 297 3.33 17.07 -16.78
CA GLU A 297 2.22 16.71 -17.64
C GLU A 297 0.89 17.07 -16.99
N THR A 298 -0.15 17.27 -17.79
CA THR A 298 -1.50 17.47 -17.27
C THR A 298 -2.01 16.20 -16.63
N VAL A 299 -2.57 16.33 -15.43
CA VAL A 299 -3.19 15.24 -14.67
C VAL A 299 -4.66 15.60 -14.50
N ASP A 300 -5.55 14.77 -15.06
CA ASP A 300 -7.00 14.97 -15.02
C ASP A 300 -7.57 14.63 -13.64
N GLU A 301 -7.06 13.57 -13.00
CA GLU A 301 -7.48 13.09 -11.69
C GLU A 301 -6.26 12.95 -10.77
N ALA A 302 -6.26 13.71 -9.68
CA ALA A 302 -5.21 13.64 -8.66
C ALA A 302 -5.44 12.47 -7.68
N ALA A 303 -6.70 12.10 -7.42
CA ALA A 303 -7.08 10.96 -6.61
C ALA A 303 -7.62 9.84 -7.51
N VAL A 304 -6.83 8.81 -7.72
CA VAL A 304 -7.20 7.66 -8.55
C VAL A 304 -7.75 6.55 -7.68
N VAL A 305 -8.97 6.12 -7.96
CA VAL A 305 -9.63 5.01 -7.25
C VAL A 305 -9.70 3.79 -8.17
N LEU A 306 -9.02 2.71 -7.79
CA LEU A 306 -9.04 1.44 -8.50
C LEU A 306 -10.20 0.57 -8.01
N PRO A 307 -10.73 -0.33 -8.86
CA PRO A 307 -11.82 -1.22 -8.46
C PRO A 307 -11.34 -2.26 -7.45
N HIS A 308 -12.22 -2.62 -6.51
CA HIS A 308 -12.08 -3.78 -5.65
C HIS A 308 -13.05 -4.89 -6.10
N ARG A 309 -12.85 -6.11 -5.56
CA ARG A 309 -13.79 -7.23 -5.66
C ARG A 309 -13.60 -8.18 -4.49
N ILE A 310 -14.51 -9.12 -4.30
CA ILE A 310 -14.35 -10.20 -3.34
C ILE A 310 -13.93 -11.46 -4.10
N GLU A 311 -12.87 -12.11 -3.62
CA GLU A 311 -12.44 -13.41 -4.10
C GLU A 311 -12.88 -14.49 -3.11
N TYR A 312 -13.87 -15.27 -3.52
CA TYR A 312 -14.47 -16.30 -2.69
C TYR A 312 -13.60 -17.56 -2.62
N ARG A 313 -13.43 -18.09 -1.41
CA ARG A 313 -12.67 -19.31 -1.12
C ARG A 313 -13.36 -20.12 -0.01
N ASN A 314 -12.55 -20.88 0.75
CA ASN A 314 -13.05 -21.90 1.66
C ASN A 314 -13.34 -21.39 3.09
N SER A 315 -13.04 -20.15 3.42
CA SER A 315 -13.34 -19.58 4.75
C SER A 315 -14.78 -19.03 4.87
N THR A 316 -15.53 -19.06 3.78
CA THR A 316 -16.97 -18.78 3.71
C THR A 316 -17.69 -19.86 2.91
N LYS A 317 -19.02 -19.98 3.11
CA LYS A 317 -19.90 -20.90 2.35
C LYS A 317 -20.34 -20.28 1.05
#